data_d42f6e89ec4e0a8399be99fd26d2eaf7
#
_entry.id   d42f6e89ec4e0a8399be99fd26d2eaf7
#
_cell.length_a   1.000
_cell.length_b   1.000
_cell.length_c   1.000
_cell.angle_alpha   90.00
_cell.angle_beta   90.00
_cell.angle_gamma   90.00
#
_symmetry.space_group_name_H-M   'P 1'
#
loop_
_entity.id
_entity.type
_entity.pdbx_description
1 polymer ?
#
loop_
_entity_poly.entity_id
_entity_poly.type
_entity_poly.pdbx_seq_one_letter_code
_entity_poly.pdbx_strand_id
1 'polypeptide(L)'
;ITNEKGAGGDATTKIDLVAGQALIETIKKYNRDFHLVSEEIGEKYFGDKKNYAKCKDFIIMDPIDGSLNANRGIPFCCISVAHADGPNSRNIIEGVIFNLYTKDIYWAIKGKGAYLNNEPISVSRLDDINRAVVGIALNSSEPFSRTVQRYKPIIDEVYKVRTMGSVALELCQVAEGALDLFLDVRGTLRVLDVAAGILIVQEAGGKTFSNEGLPLELPLNIKSKCSIIASNQNLAENIKKNLSKLNKL
;
A
#
# COMPACT_ATOMS: atom_id res chain seq x y z
N ILE A 1 -7.96 -20.53 -10.01
CA ILE A 1 -8.51 -19.28 -10.53
C ILE A 1 -9.98 -19.54 -10.77
N THR A 2 -10.85 -18.82 -10.09
CA THR A 2 -12.28 -18.80 -10.37
C THR A 2 -12.53 -17.88 -11.58
N ASN A 3 -13.61 -18.07 -12.34
CA ASN A 3 -13.98 -17.15 -13.43
C ASN A 3 -14.66 -15.86 -12.91
N GLU A 4 -14.69 -15.65 -11.60
CA GLU A 4 -15.28 -14.49 -10.95
C GLU A 4 -14.25 -13.38 -10.82
N LYS A 5 -14.68 -12.15 -11.05
CA LYS A 5 -13.85 -10.96 -10.82
C LYS A 5 -14.25 -10.33 -9.49
N GLY A 6 -13.26 -10.00 -8.68
CA GLY A 6 -13.45 -9.19 -7.48
C GLY A 6 -13.99 -7.80 -7.82
N ALA A 7 -14.51 -7.09 -6.83
CA ALA A 7 -15.03 -5.73 -7.01
C ALA A 7 -13.92 -4.76 -7.48
N GLY A 8 -12.65 -5.05 -7.20
CA GLY A 8 -11.47 -4.35 -7.69
C GLY A 8 -11.12 -4.61 -9.16
N GLY A 9 -11.74 -5.61 -9.81
CA GLY A 9 -11.62 -5.91 -11.24
C GLY A 9 -10.61 -7.00 -11.59
N ASP A 10 -9.83 -7.51 -10.64
CA ASP A 10 -8.88 -8.60 -10.82
C ASP A 10 -9.57 -9.99 -10.71
N ALA A 11 -8.89 -11.05 -11.17
CA ALA A 11 -9.41 -12.41 -11.10
C ALA A 11 -9.35 -12.90 -9.64
N THR A 12 -10.51 -13.07 -9.02
CA THR A 12 -10.65 -13.58 -7.65
C THR A 12 -10.16 -15.01 -7.53
N THR A 13 -9.35 -15.28 -6.53
CA THR A 13 -8.89 -16.63 -6.20
C THR A 13 -9.68 -17.23 -5.04
N LYS A 14 -9.52 -18.55 -4.80
CA LYS A 14 -10.14 -19.18 -3.62
C LYS A 14 -9.64 -18.58 -2.30
N ILE A 15 -8.38 -18.13 -2.26
CA ILE A 15 -7.78 -17.55 -1.06
C ILE A 15 -8.44 -16.22 -0.77
N ASP A 16 -8.64 -15.38 -1.78
CA ASP A 16 -9.27 -14.08 -1.65
C ASP A 16 -10.71 -14.19 -1.14
N LEU A 17 -11.47 -15.15 -1.67
CA LEU A 17 -12.85 -15.42 -1.21
C LEU A 17 -12.90 -15.84 0.28
N VAL A 18 -12.00 -16.75 0.69
CA VAL A 18 -11.92 -17.20 2.09
C VAL A 18 -11.52 -16.05 3.01
N ALA A 19 -10.52 -15.25 2.61
CA ALA A 19 -10.08 -14.09 3.37
C ALA A 19 -11.20 -13.04 3.49
N GLY A 20 -11.89 -12.72 2.39
CA GLY A 20 -13.03 -11.80 2.38
C GLY A 20 -14.19 -12.28 3.27
N GLN A 21 -14.50 -13.59 3.27
CA GLN A 21 -15.54 -14.15 4.12
C GLN A 21 -15.17 -14.11 5.60
N ALA A 22 -13.95 -14.49 5.96
CA ALA A 22 -13.45 -14.42 7.34
C ALA A 22 -13.47 -12.97 7.87
N LEU A 23 -13.16 -12.00 7.01
CA LEU A 23 -13.29 -10.59 7.32
C LEU A 23 -14.73 -10.21 7.66
N ILE A 24 -15.70 -10.55 6.78
CA ILE A 24 -17.12 -10.23 7.00
C ILE A 24 -17.60 -10.81 8.33
N GLU A 25 -17.24 -12.06 8.64
CA GLU A 25 -17.59 -12.72 9.89
C GLU A 25 -16.98 -12.01 11.10
N THR A 26 -15.74 -11.55 10.98
CA THR A 26 -15.06 -10.80 12.04
C THR A 26 -15.72 -9.44 12.25
N ILE A 27 -15.96 -8.70 11.19
CA ILE A 27 -16.60 -7.37 11.23
C ILE A 27 -18.00 -7.43 11.86
N LYS A 28 -18.81 -8.45 11.52
CA LYS A 28 -20.15 -8.61 12.09
C LYS A 28 -20.16 -8.79 13.62
N LYS A 29 -19.05 -9.22 14.23
CA LYS A 29 -18.90 -9.32 15.69
C LYS A 29 -18.74 -7.96 16.35
N TYR A 30 -18.25 -6.97 15.59
CA TYR A 30 -18.11 -5.59 16.07
C TYR A 30 -19.38 -4.84 15.68
N ASN A 31 -20.27 -4.60 16.62
CA ASN A 31 -21.52 -3.86 16.42
C ASN A 31 -21.24 -2.35 16.35
N ARG A 32 -20.55 -1.89 15.28
CA ARG A 32 -20.16 -0.50 15.04
C ARG A 32 -20.55 -0.08 13.64
N ASP A 33 -20.78 1.23 13.49
CA ASP A 33 -21.04 1.86 12.20
C ASP A 33 -19.71 2.16 11.51
N PHE A 34 -19.52 1.71 10.25
CA PHE A 34 -18.36 2.08 9.42
C PHE A 34 -18.62 1.83 7.93
N HIS A 35 -17.86 2.52 7.10
CA HIS A 35 -17.75 2.28 5.67
C HIS A 35 -16.61 1.32 5.40
N LEU A 36 -16.88 0.19 4.76
CA LEU A 36 -15.87 -0.75 4.29
C LEU A 36 -15.55 -0.46 2.83
N VAL A 37 -14.25 -0.40 2.50
CA VAL A 37 -13.72 -0.39 1.14
C VAL A 37 -12.78 -1.58 1.01
N SER A 38 -13.16 -2.59 0.23
CA SER A 38 -12.41 -3.85 0.11
C SER A 38 -12.37 -4.32 -1.34
N GLU A 39 -11.26 -4.95 -1.74
CA GLU A 39 -11.08 -5.46 -3.09
C GLU A 39 -12.16 -6.45 -3.50
N GLU A 40 -12.45 -7.43 -2.65
CA GLU A 40 -13.37 -8.52 -2.96
C GLU A 40 -14.84 -8.15 -2.70
N ILE A 41 -15.10 -7.32 -1.68
CA ILE A 41 -16.44 -7.00 -1.21
C ILE A 41 -16.98 -5.72 -1.87
N GLY A 42 -16.07 -4.86 -2.38
CA GLY A 42 -16.40 -3.52 -2.85
C GLY A 42 -16.63 -2.54 -1.71
N GLU A 43 -17.46 -1.55 -1.96
CA GLU A 43 -17.86 -0.54 -0.96
C GLU A 43 -19.14 -0.97 -0.26
N LYS A 44 -19.11 -1.03 1.07
CA LYS A 44 -20.25 -1.45 1.87
C LYS A 44 -20.30 -0.70 3.20
N TYR A 45 -21.50 -0.33 3.61
CA TYR A 45 -21.73 0.22 4.93
C TYR A 45 -22.23 -0.88 5.89
N PHE A 46 -21.68 -0.87 7.10
CA PHE A 46 -22.11 -1.70 8.22
C PHE A 46 -22.62 -0.78 9.33
N GLY A 47 -23.76 -1.10 9.92
CA GLY A 47 -24.38 -0.36 11.00
C GLY A 47 -25.82 0.08 10.75
N ASP A 48 -26.34 1.00 11.58
CA ASP A 48 -27.70 1.54 11.41
C ASP A 48 -27.72 2.51 10.21
N LYS A 49 -28.60 2.24 9.23
CA LYS A 49 -28.78 3.09 8.04
C LYS A 49 -29.05 4.56 8.35
N LYS A 50 -29.60 4.87 9.52
CA LYS A 50 -29.82 6.27 9.99
C LYS A 50 -28.51 7.01 10.21
N ASN A 51 -27.43 6.30 10.50
CA ASN A 51 -26.11 6.86 10.78
C ASN A 51 -25.23 6.96 9.52
N TYR A 52 -25.65 6.40 8.39
CA TYR A 52 -24.86 6.34 7.15
C TYR A 52 -24.17 7.66 6.79
N ALA A 53 -24.94 8.75 6.71
CA ALA A 53 -24.41 10.08 6.33
C ALA A 53 -23.56 10.76 7.41
N LYS A 54 -23.62 10.28 8.65
CA LYS A 54 -22.87 10.84 9.79
C LYS A 54 -21.64 10.01 10.14
N CYS A 55 -21.60 8.78 9.68
CA CYS A 55 -20.47 7.88 9.95
C CYS A 55 -19.22 8.39 9.25
N LYS A 56 -18.15 8.57 10.03
CA LYS A 56 -16.84 9.00 9.55
C LYS A 56 -15.81 7.87 9.59
N ASP A 57 -16.16 6.73 10.15
CA ASP A 57 -15.25 5.60 10.25
C ASP A 57 -15.19 4.84 8.93
N PHE A 58 -14.00 4.73 8.37
CA PHE A 58 -13.69 4.00 7.15
C PHE A 58 -12.70 2.89 7.46
N ILE A 59 -13.00 1.67 7.02
CA ILE A 59 -12.05 0.55 7.01
C ILE A 59 -11.70 0.28 5.56
N ILE A 60 -10.43 0.39 5.24
CA ILE A 60 -9.87 0.14 3.91
C ILE A 60 -9.06 -1.14 4.00
N MET A 61 -9.33 -2.10 3.13
CA MET A 61 -8.75 -3.42 3.26
C MET A 61 -8.45 -4.08 1.93
N ASP A 62 -7.24 -4.60 1.82
CA ASP A 62 -6.89 -5.64 0.87
C ASP A 62 -6.73 -6.96 1.63
N PRO A 63 -7.62 -7.95 1.41
CA PRO A 63 -7.54 -9.24 2.08
C PRO A 63 -6.26 -10.01 1.74
N ILE A 64 -5.73 -9.88 0.51
CA ILE A 64 -4.48 -10.54 0.08
C ILE A 64 -3.73 -9.66 -0.92
N ASP A 65 -2.95 -8.70 -0.42
CA ASP A 65 -1.98 -8.02 -1.28
C ASP A 65 -0.85 -8.97 -1.66
N GLY A 66 -0.60 -9.11 -2.96
CA GLY A 66 0.29 -10.13 -3.52
C GLY A 66 -0.40 -11.47 -3.80
N SER A 67 -1.67 -11.47 -4.22
CA SER A 67 -2.45 -12.68 -4.52
C SER A 67 -1.77 -13.59 -5.56
N LEU A 68 -1.07 -13.04 -6.57
CA LEU A 68 -0.26 -13.83 -7.49
C LEU A 68 0.85 -14.60 -6.78
N ASN A 69 1.56 -13.95 -5.84
CA ASN A 69 2.59 -14.58 -5.03
C ASN A 69 2.00 -15.71 -4.18
N ALA A 70 0.89 -15.43 -3.48
CA ALA A 70 0.18 -16.41 -2.68
C ALA A 70 -0.19 -17.65 -3.50
N ASN A 71 -0.77 -17.46 -4.70
CA ASN A 71 -1.16 -18.55 -5.61
C ASN A 71 0.01 -19.36 -6.16
N ARG A 72 1.20 -18.77 -6.24
CA ARG A 72 2.43 -19.41 -6.74
C ARG A 72 3.31 -19.98 -5.63
N GLY A 73 2.91 -19.81 -4.35
CA GLY A 73 3.73 -20.21 -3.20
C GLY A 73 4.98 -19.37 -3.01
N ILE A 74 4.99 -18.13 -3.56
CA ILE A 74 6.07 -17.18 -3.33
C ILE A 74 5.81 -16.51 -1.97
N PRO A 75 6.76 -16.56 -0.99
CA PRO A 75 6.52 -16.18 0.40
C PRO A 75 6.55 -14.65 0.59
N PHE A 76 5.76 -13.92 -0.19
CA PHE A 76 5.69 -12.46 -0.13
C PHE A 76 4.28 -11.98 -0.45
N CYS A 77 3.38 -12.07 0.53
CA CYS A 77 2.00 -11.57 0.47
C CYS A 77 1.48 -11.29 1.88
N CYS A 78 0.49 -10.42 2.00
CA CYS A 78 -0.01 -9.96 3.28
C CYS A 78 -1.51 -9.64 3.27
N ILE A 79 -2.06 -9.39 4.46
CA ILE A 79 -3.32 -8.72 4.68
C ILE A 79 -3.00 -7.26 5.01
N SER A 80 -3.66 -6.31 4.37
CA SER A 80 -3.50 -4.87 4.61
C SER A 80 -4.81 -4.25 5.07
N VAL A 81 -4.80 -3.58 6.23
CA VAL A 81 -5.98 -2.92 6.81
C VAL A 81 -5.62 -1.53 7.28
N ALA A 82 -6.40 -0.53 6.89
CA ALA A 82 -6.32 0.82 7.43
C ALA A 82 -7.66 1.27 8.01
N HIS A 83 -7.62 2.04 9.08
CA HIS A 83 -8.77 2.73 9.67
C HIS A 83 -8.59 4.24 9.51
N ALA A 84 -9.65 4.93 9.09
CA ALA A 84 -9.66 6.38 8.91
C ALA A 84 -10.90 7.01 9.55
N ASP A 85 -10.75 8.23 10.07
CA ASP A 85 -11.82 9.06 10.66
C ASP A 85 -12.45 10.03 9.65
N GLY A 86 -12.39 9.69 8.36
CA GLY A 86 -12.93 10.45 7.25
C GLY A 86 -12.64 9.83 5.90
N PRO A 87 -13.19 10.38 4.81
CA PRO A 87 -13.22 9.75 3.50
C PRO A 87 -11.95 9.97 2.65
N ASN A 88 -10.83 10.39 3.25
CA ASN A 88 -9.61 10.72 2.53
C ASN A 88 -8.38 10.09 3.19
N SER A 89 -7.33 9.79 2.43
CA SER A 89 -6.09 9.18 2.94
C SER A 89 -5.41 9.96 4.07
N ARG A 90 -5.55 11.28 4.12
CA ARG A 90 -5.07 12.11 5.24
C ARG A 90 -5.79 11.83 6.56
N ASN A 91 -6.97 11.22 6.48
CA ASN A 91 -7.78 10.84 7.65
C ASN A 91 -7.40 9.46 8.21
N ILE A 92 -6.43 8.75 7.61
CA ILE A 92 -5.97 7.46 8.13
C ILE A 92 -5.31 7.70 9.50
N ILE A 93 -5.77 6.95 10.50
CA ILE A 93 -5.33 7.06 11.91
C ILE A 93 -4.72 5.78 12.43
N GLU A 94 -5.01 4.63 11.82
CA GLU A 94 -4.43 3.33 12.15
C GLU A 94 -4.14 2.55 10.87
N GLY A 95 -3.03 1.80 10.86
CA GLY A 95 -2.66 0.91 9.78
C GLY A 95 -2.04 -0.36 10.32
N VAL A 96 -2.43 -1.51 9.75
CA VAL A 96 -1.91 -2.84 10.10
C VAL A 96 -1.66 -3.63 8.83
N ILE A 97 -0.49 -4.24 8.72
CA ILE A 97 -0.13 -5.15 7.64
C ILE A 97 0.40 -6.43 8.27
N PHE A 98 -0.25 -7.56 7.97
CA PHE A 98 0.12 -8.88 8.48
C PHE A 98 0.75 -9.72 7.37
N ASN A 99 2.05 -10.03 7.50
CA ASN A 99 2.76 -10.92 6.58
C ASN A 99 2.27 -12.36 6.76
N LEU A 100 1.71 -12.95 5.72
CA LEU A 100 1.09 -14.28 5.79
C LEU A 100 2.10 -15.42 5.94
N TYR A 101 3.37 -15.19 5.59
CA TYR A 101 4.42 -16.21 5.68
C TYR A 101 5.24 -16.11 6.97
N THR A 102 5.80 -14.94 7.27
CA THR A 102 6.63 -14.74 8.47
C THR A 102 5.80 -14.61 9.74
N LYS A 103 4.50 -14.28 9.62
CA LYS A 103 3.58 -13.97 10.70
C LYS A 103 3.90 -12.66 11.42
N ASP A 104 4.72 -11.84 10.83
CA ASP A 104 5.04 -10.52 11.32
C ASP A 104 3.87 -9.56 11.14
N ILE A 105 3.71 -8.65 12.11
CA ILE A 105 2.69 -7.61 12.11
C ILE A 105 3.38 -6.26 12.08
N TYR A 106 3.24 -5.52 10.97
CA TYR A 106 3.59 -4.11 10.90
C TYR A 106 2.36 -3.29 11.26
N TRP A 107 2.53 -2.32 12.14
CA TRP A 107 1.41 -1.46 12.50
C TRP A 107 1.86 -0.06 12.89
N ALA A 108 0.95 0.89 12.73
CA ALA A 108 1.14 2.27 13.16
C ALA A 108 -0.17 2.88 13.63
N ILE A 109 -0.05 3.81 14.58
CA ILE A 109 -1.13 4.70 15.02
C ILE A 109 -0.61 6.12 14.83
N LYS A 110 -1.41 6.97 14.20
CA LYS A 110 -1.05 8.36 13.90
C LYS A 110 -0.54 9.12 15.13
N GLY A 111 0.68 9.64 15.03
CA GLY A 111 1.38 10.35 16.11
C GLY A 111 1.99 9.46 17.18
N LYS A 112 2.03 8.11 16.99
CA LYS A 112 2.58 7.19 18.00
C LYS A 112 3.72 6.32 17.48
N GLY A 113 4.17 6.55 16.24
CA GLY A 113 5.23 5.78 15.61
C GLY A 113 4.73 4.50 14.93
N ALA A 114 5.68 3.81 14.27
CA ALA A 114 5.47 2.55 13.57
C ALA A 114 6.24 1.41 14.25
N TYR A 115 5.69 0.22 14.15
CA TYR A 115 6.19 -0.96 14.84
C TYR A 115 6.17 -2.20 13.93
N LEU A 116 7.18 -3.05 14.10
CA LEU A 116 7.21 -4.44 13.64
C LEU A 116 7.03 -5.34 14.86
N ASN A 117 5.94 -6.08 14.91
CA ASN A 117 5.50 -6.78 16.11
C ASN A 117 5.35 -5.78 17.27
N ASN A 118 6.23 -5.81 18.25
CA ASN A 118 6.23 -4.88 19.39
C ASN A 118 7.46 -3.96 19.41
N GLU A 119 8.33 -4.05 18.39
CA GLU A 119 9.56 -3.27 18.33
C GLU A 119 9.37 -2.04 17.44
N PRO A 120 9.78 -0.85 17.84
CA PRO A 120 9.70 0.34 17.01
C PRO A 120 10.62 0.22 15.79
N ILE A 121 10.11 0.68 14.65
CA ILE A 121 10.86 0.69 13.39
C ILE A 121 11.09 2.12 12.88
N SER A 122 12.09 2.30 12.03
CA SER A 122 12.36 3.56 11.36
C SER A 122 12.92 3.33 9.96
N VAL A 123 12.63 4.24 9.05
CA VAL A 123 13.20 4.25 7.70
C VAL A 123 14.73 4.31 7.73
N SER A 124 15.38 3.91 6.65
CA SER A 124 16.84 4.01 6.50
C SER A 124 17.31 5.46 6.63
N ARG A 125 18.60 5.65 6.92
CA ARG A 125 19.24 6.98 6.99
C ARG A 125 20.11 7.27 5.77
N LEU A 126 20.00 6.46 4.72
CA LEU A 126 20.79 6.60 3.52
C LEU A 126 20.48 7.95 2.83
N ASP A 127 21.51 8.65 2.38
CA ASP A 127 21.41 9.92 1.65
C ASP A 127 21.94 9.84 0.21
N ASP A 128 22.71 8.80 -0.11
CA ASP A 128 23.29 8.58 -1.44
C ASP A 128 22.47 7.57 -2.24
N ILE A 129 21.77 8.02 -3.27
CA ILE A 129 20.93 7.18 -4.14
C ILE A 129 21.73 6.09 -4.84
N ASN A 130 23.02 6.28 -5.12
CA ASN A 130 23.87 5.28 -5.78
C ASN A 130 24.13 4.05 -4.89
N ARG A 131 23.79 4.11 -3.63
CA ARG A 131 23.87 3.01 -2.66
C ARG A 131 22.51 2.42 -2.31
N ALA A 132 21.42 3.00 -2.84
CA ALA A 132 20.07 2.63 -2.48
C ALA A 132 19.66 1.26 -3.02
N VAL A 133 18.95 0.50 -2.19
CA VAL A 133 18.19 -0.69 -2.57
C VAL A 133 16.74 -0.29 -2.74
N VAL A 134 16.21 -0.46 -3.95
CA VAL A 134 14.94 0.14 -4.37
C VAL A 134 13.92 -0.90 -4.78
N GLY A 135 12.72 -0.83 -4.23
CA GLY A 135 11.55 -1.56 -4.69
C GLY A 135 10.89 -0.84 -5.87
N ILE A 136 10.56 -1.56 -6.94
CA ILE A 136 9.85 -1.01 -8.11
C ILE A 136 8.71 -1.94 -8.50
N ALA A 137 7.51 -1.39 -8.64
CA ALA A 137 6.38 -2.14 -9.18
C ALA A 137 6.44 -2.15 -10.72
N LEU A 138 6.73 -3.32 -11.30
CA LEU A 138 6.83 -3.52 -12.75
C LEU A 138 5.61 -4.20 -13.39
N ASN A 139 4.61 -4.58 -12.59
CA ASN A 139 3.39 -5.21 -13.11
C ASN A 139 2.59 -4.22 -13.93
N SER A 140 2.30 -4.55 -15.19
CA SER A 140 1.59 -3.64 -16.06
C SER A 140 0.78 -4.38 -17.12
N SER A 141 -0.31 -3.77 -17.58
CA SER A 141 -1.04 -4.16 -18.78
C SER A 141 -0.35 -3.70 -20.08
N GLU A 142 0.66 -2.82 -19.97
CA GLU A 142 1.48 -2.39 -21.09
C GLU A 142 2.71 -3.29 -21.31
N PRO A 143 3.38 -3.25 -22.46
CA PRO A 143 4.60 -4.02 -22.68
C PRO A 143 5.66 -3.74 -21.63
N PHE A 144 6.27 -4.81 -21.10
CA PHE A 144 7.25 -4.74 -20.01
C PHE A 144 8.43 -3.79 -20.31
N SER A 145 8.90 -3.78 -21.56
CA SER A 145 9.96 -2.85 -22.02
C SER A 145 9.60 -1.38 -21.82
N ARG A 146 8.32 -1.03 -22.04
CA ARG A 146 7.83 0.34 -21.85
C ARG A 146 7.79 0.71 -20.37
N THR A 147 7.33 -0.23 -19.54
CA THR A 147 7.32 -0.03 -18.08
C THR A 147 8.74 0.17 -17.56
N VAL A 148 9.69 -0.68 -17.94
CA VAL A 148 11.11 -0.55 -17.55
C VAL A 148 11.71 0.79 -18.01
N GLN A 149 11.39 1.23 -19.23
CA GLN A 149 11.89 2.51 -19.75
C GLN A 149 11.44 3.71 -18.91
N ARG A 150 10.21 3.67 -18.36
CA ARG A 150 9.70 4.70 -17.45
C ARG A 150 10.55 4.83 -16.18
N TYR A 151 11.05 3.70 -15.66
CA TYR A 151 11.88 3.68 -14.45
C TYR A 151 13.38 3.84 -14.73
N LYS A 152 13.81 3.82 -16.00
CA LYS A 152 15.22 3.89 -16.40
C LYS A 152 16.01 5.00 -15.69
N PRO A 153 15.50 6.25 -15.55
CA PRO A 153 16.23 7.32 -14.86
C PRO A 153 16.62 7.00 -13.42
N ILE A 154 15.83 6.14 -12.73
CA ILE A 154 16.15 5.69 -11.37
C ILE A 154 16.99 4.42 -11.40
N ILE A 155 16.65 3.47 -12.27
CA ILE A 155 17.38 2.19 -12.39
C ILE A 155 18.87 2.42 -12.68
N ASP A 156 19.19 3.43 -13.48
CA ASP A 156 20.57 3.75 -13.85
C ASP A 156 21.39 4.39 -12.69
N GLU A 157 20.70 4.94 -11.66
CA GLU A 157 21.34 5.64 -10.55
C GLU A 157 21.46 4.78 -9.28
N VAL A 158 20.59 3.76 -9.10
CA VAL A 158 20.51 3.02 -7.82
C VAL A 158 21.45 1.81 -7.76
N TYR A 159 21.79 1.39 -6.54
CA TYR A 159 22.67 0.23 -6.35
C TYR A 159 22.01 -1.08 -6.77
N LYS A 160 20.78 -1.33 -6.31
CA LYS A 160 20.03 -2.58 -6.60
C LYS A 160 18.54 -2.31 -6.72
N VAL A 161 17.89 -3.03 -7.63
CA VAL A 161 16.45 -3.04 -7.80
C VAL A 161 15.85 -4.35 -7.29
N ARG A 162 14.67 -4.24 -6.69
CA ARG A 162 13.79 -5.36 -6.31
C ARG A 162 12.42 -5.15 -6.94
N THR A 163 11.74 -6.24 -7.25
CA THR A 163 10.34 -6.23 -7.67
C THR A 163 9.70 -7.45 -7.02
N MET A 164 8.93 -7.24 -5.96
CA MET A 164 8.54 -8.31 -5.05
C MET A 164 7.05 -8.66 -5.15
N GLY A 165 6.21 -7.74 -5.60
CA GLY A 165 4.84 -8.03 -6.00
C GLY A 165 3.80 -8.01 -4.88
N SER A 166 4.08 -7.39 -3.75
CA SER A 166 3.16 -6.99 -2.70
C SER A 166 3.51 -5.58 -2.27
N VAL A 167 2.72 -4.61 -2.69
CA VAL A 167 3.00 -3.18 -2.47
C VAL A 167 2.96 -2.85 -0.99
N ALA A 168 2.01 -3.39 -0.26
CA ALA A 168 1.89 -3.15 1.17
C ALA A 168 3.13 -3.64 1.94
N LEU A 169 3.67 -4.84 1.61
CA LEU A 169 4.90 -5.32 2.22
C LEU A 169 6.14 -4.54 1.76
N GLU A 170 6.21 -4.11 0.49
CA GLU A 170 7.32 -3.29 0.02
C GLU A 170 7.35 -1.94 0.74
N LEU A 171 6.18 -1.35 1.06
CA LEU A 171 6.07 -0.16 1.92
C LEU A 171 6.52 -0.45 3.37
N CYS A 172 6.18 -1.61 3.92
CA CYS A 172 6.69 -2.04 5.23
C CYS A 172 8.21 -2.16 5.23
N GLN A 173 8.80 -2.70 4.17
CA GLN A 173 10.25 -2.79 4.06
C GLN A 173 10.94 -1.42 3.96
N VAL A 174 10.27 -0.42 3.37
CA VAL A 174 10.75 0.96 3.45
C VAL A 174 10.66 1.47 4.89
N ALA A 175 9.56 1.20 5.59
CA ALA A 175 9.35 1.67 6.95
C ALA A 175 10.36 1.09 7.96
N GLU A 176 10.80 -0.17 7.76
CA GLU A 176 11.83 -0.80 8.60
C GLU A 176 13.27 -0.55 8.11
N GLY A 177 13.44 0.13 6.96
CA GLY A 177 14.74 0.46 6.40
C GLY A 177 15.43 -0.68 5.64
N ALA A 178 14.73 -1.78 5.34
CA ALA A 178 15.22 -2.88 4.50
C ALA A 178 15.28 -2.48 3.01
N LEU A 179 14.33 -1.66 2.57
CA LEU A 179 14.40 -0.88 1.33
C LEU A 179 14.62 0.59 1.65
N ASP A 180 15.42 1.29 0.84
CA ASP A 180 15.65 2.71 0.99
C ASP A 180 14.57 3.54 0.29
N LEU A 181 13.93 2.95 -0.72
CA LEU A 181 12.97 3.60 -1.59
C LEU A 181 12.03 2.56 -2.19
N PHE A 182 10.77 2.91 -2.34
CA PHE A 182 9.80 2.21 -3.18
C PHE A 182 9.15 3.18 -4.17
N LEU A 183 8.98 2.73 -5.43
CA LEU A 183 8.35 3.54 -6.49
C LEU A 183 7.29 2.75 -7.24
N ASP A 184 6.13 3.37 -7.38
CA ASP A 184 5.18 3.05 -8.43
C ASP A 184 4.68 4.34 -9.09
N VAL A 185 5.13 4.62 -10.30
CA VAL A 185 4.77 5.83 -11.05
C VAL A 185 3.78 5.57 -12.19
N ARG A 186 3.13 4.41 -12.19
CA ARG A 186 2.18 4.01 -13.25
C ARG A 186 0.81 4.68 -13.14
N GLY A 187 0.43 5.18 -11.95
CA GLY A 187 -0.90 5.73 -11.69
C GLY A 187 -2.01 4.69 -11.64
N THR A 188 -1.69 3.44 -11.40
CA THR A 188 -2.63 2.31 -11.41
C THR A 188 -2.84 1.64 -10.07
N LEU A 189 -2.01 1.96 -9.05
CA LEU A 189 -2.18 1.44 -7.70
C LEU A 189 -3.51 1.88 -7.10
N ARG A 190 -4.20 0.96 -6.47
CA ARG A 190 -5.45 1.23 -5.76
C ARG A 190 -5.13 1.77 -4.36
N VAL A 191 -6.06 2.53 -3.81
CA VAL A 191 -5.94 3.01 -2.42
C VAL A 191 -5.83 1.86 -1.41
N LEU A 192 -6.43 0.71 -1.71
CA LEU A 192 -6.38 -0.50 -0.90
C LEU A 192 -4.95 -1.01 -0.68
N ASP A 193 -4.14 -0.95 -1.75
CA ASP A 193 -2.76 -1.46 -1.77
C ASP A 193 -1.81 -0.60 -0.92
N VAL A 194 -2.16 0.67 -0.69
CA VAL A 194 -1.25 1.68 -0.11
C VAL A 194 -1.73 2.28 1.21
N ALA A 195 -3.02 2.20 1.55
CA ALA A 195 -3.59 2.95 2.68
C ALA A 195 -2.87 2.71 4.01
N ALA A 196 -2.71 1.47 4.43
CA ALA A 196 -1.99 1.14 5.67
C ALA A 196 -0.50 1.48 5.58
N GLY A 197 0.14 1.14 4.44
CA GLY A 197 1.56 1.38 4.21
C GLY A 197 1.93 2.86 4.21
N ILE A 198 1.08 3.75 3.71
CA ILE A 198 1.28 5.21 3.78
C ILE A 198 1.48 5.66 5.23
N LEU A 199 0.58 5.27 6.14
CA LEU A 199 0.68 5.65 7.54
C LEU A 199 1.92 5.03 8.20
N ILE A 200 2.17 3.73 7.96
CA ILE A 200 3.32 3.02 8.55
C ILE A 200 4.64 3.68 8.14
N VAL A 201 4.82 4.02 6.84
CA VAL A 201 6.02 4.73 6.37
C VAL A 201 6.15 6.12 7.02
N GLN A 202 5.05 6.88 7.11
CA GLN A 202 5.06 8.22 7.68
C GLN A 202 5.40 8.19 9.18
N GLU A 203 4.81 7.27 9.93
CA GLU A 203 5.06 7.09 11.36
C GLU A 203 6.46 6.51 11.66
N ALA A 204 7.07 5.79 10.70
CA ALA A 204 8.48 5.39 10.74
C ALA A 204 9.47 6.53 10.41
N GLY A 205 8.98 7.76 10.17
CA GLY A 205 9.78 8.94 9.84
C GLY A 205 10.08 9.10 8.35
N GLY A 206 9.44 8.31 7.49
CA GLY A 206 9.55 8.39 6.04
C GLY A 206 8.65 9.44 5.41
N LYS A 207 8.70 9.53 4.08
CA LYS A 207 7.87 10.39 3.24
C LYS A 207 7.17 9.56 2.18
N THR A 208 5.90 9.89 1.92
CA THR A 208 5.11 9.35 0.81
C THR A 208 4.57 10.51 -0.02
N PHE A 209 4.71 10.40 -1.35
CA PHE A 209 4.24 11.44 -2.27
C PHE A 209 3.96 10.85 -3.66
N SER A 210 3.23 11.60 -4.49
CA SER A 210 2.94 11.22 -5.87
C SER A 210 4.15 11.40 -6.79
N ASN A 211 4.05 10.90 -8.02
CA ASN A 211 5.03 11.17 -9.08
C ASN A 211 5.13 12.65 -9.49
N GLU A 212 4.24 13.50 -8.99
CA GLU A 212 4.27 14.96 -9.12
C GLU A 212 4.98 15.64 -7.93
N GLY A 213 5.37 14.86 -6.92
CA GLY A 213 6.02 15.37 -5.70
C GLY A 213 5.04 15.93 -4.67
N LEU A 214 3.73 15.76 -4.89
CA LEU A 214 2.67 16.25 -4.02
C LEU A 214 2.30 15.23 -2.94
N PRO A 215 1.80 15.68 -1.78
CA PRO A 215 1.22 14.78 -0.80
C PRO A 215 0.12 13.90 -1.40
N LEU A 216 0.01 12.66 -0.95
CA LEU A 216 -1.04 11.76 -1.39
C LEU A 216 -2.35 12.12 -0.69
N GLU A 217 -3.26 12.74 -1.42
CA GLU A 217 -4.63 13.03 -0.99
C GLU A 217 -5.62 12.23 -1.85
N LEU A 218 -5.91 11.01 -1.40
CA LEU A 218 -6.71 10.04 -2.14
C LEU A 218 -8.07 9.87 -1.49
N PRO A 219 -9.18 9.96 -2.23
CA PRO A 219 -10.47 9.50 -1.74
C PRO A 219 -10.41 8.02 -1.37
N LEU A 220 -10.97 7.66 -0.21
CA LEU A 220 -11.00 6.28 0.27
C LEU A 220 -12.18 5.53 -0.38
N ASN A 221 -12.03 5.18 -1.65
CA ASN A 221 -13.01 4.40 -2.42
C ASN A 221 -12.30 3.44 -3.38
N ILE A 222 -13.04 2.45 -3.89
CA ILE A 222 -12.48 1.37 -4.71
C ILE A 222 -11.95 1.82 -6.07
N LYS A 223 -12.37 2.99 -6.56
CA LYS A 223 -11.97 3.55 -7.86
C LYS A 223 -10.71 4.40 -7.78
N SER A 224 -10.32 4.80 -6.58
CA SER A 224 -9.16 5.67 -6.37
C SER A 224 -7.88 4.96 -6.73
N LYS A 225 -7.13 5.60 -7.62
CA LYS A 225 -5.83 5.12 -8.10
C LYS A 225 -4.77 6.19 -7.88
N CYS A 226 -3.52 5.76 -7.70
CA CYS A 226 -2.40 6.65 -7.49
C CYS A 226 -1.08 6.12 -8.09
N SER A 227 -0.12 7.01 -8.15
CA SER A 227 1.31 6.72 -8.10
C SER A 227 1.80 6.94 -6.67
N ILE A 228 2.79 6.20 -6.24
CA ILE A 228 3.43 6.39 -4.92
C ILE A 228 4.93 6.31 -5.01
N ILE A 229 5.58 7.21 -4.30
CA ILE A 229 7.01 7.18 -4.00
C ILE A 229 7.12 7.24 -2.48
N ALA A 230 7.82 6.26 -1.89
CA ALA A 230 8.03 6.16 -0.45
C ALA A 230 9.52 6.01 -0.15
N SER A 231 10.06 6.85 0.76
CA SER A 231 11.48 6.83 1.13
C SER A 231 11.73 7.54 2.46
N ASN A 232 12.98 7.56 2.90
CA ASN A 232 13.40 8.49 3.95
C ASN A 232 13.42 9.96 3.46
N GLN A 233 13.60 10.92 4.37
CA GLN A 233 13.58 12.35 4.06
C GLN A 233 14.65 12.77 3.03
N ASN A 234 15.88 12.26 3.18
CA ASN A 234 17.03 12.70 2.35
C ASN A 234 16.85 12.27 0.89
N LEU A 235 16.47 11.00 0.66
CA LEU A 235 16.19 10.48 -0.68
C LEU A 235 14.95 11.12 -1.28
N ALA A 236 13.90 11.41 -0.48
CA ALA A 236 12.70 12.09 -0.95
C ALA A 236 13.03 13.44 -1.60
N GLU A 237 13.90 14.24 -1.00
CA GLU A 237 14.31 15.53 -1.54
C GLU A 237 15.12 15.39 -2.83
N ASN A 238 16.01 14.40 -2.89
CA ASN A 238 16.78 14.09 -4.09
C ASN A 238 15.86 13.67 -5.26
N ILE A 239 14.94 12.74 -5.02
CA ILE A 239 14.02 12.23 -6.03
C ILE A 239 13.10 13.34 -6.52
N LYS A 240 12.55 14.19 -5.64
CA LYS A 240 11.70 15.32 -6.03
C LYS A 240 12.36 16.24 -7.04
N LYS A 241 13.66 16.50 -6.92
CA LYS A 241 14.42 17.29 -7.90
C LYS A 241 14.51 16.64 -9.27
N ASN A 242 14.39 15.31 -9.34
CA ASN A 242 14.52 14.50 -10.56
C ASN A 242 13.18 13.98 -11.12
N LEU A 243 12.03 14.30 -10.49
CA LEU A 243 10.71 13.82 -10.91
C LEU A 243 10.35 14.15 -12.37
N SER A 244 10.83 15.31 -12.86
CA SER A 244 10.62 15.68 -14.27
C SER A 244 11.23 14.70 -15.27
N LYS A 245 12.22 13.90 -14.86
CA LYS A 245 12.83 12.87 -15.72
C LYS A 245 11.95 11.61 -15.75
N LEU A 246 11.25 11.30 -14.64
CA LEU A 246 10.33 10.14 -14.54
C LEU A 246 9.02 10.36 -15.29
N ASN A 247 8.58 11.62 -15.41
CA ASN A 247 7.29 12.00 -16.01
C ASN A 247 7.38 12.29 -17.52
N LYS A 248 8.56 12.22 -18.16
CA LYS A 248 8.76 12.58 -19.58
C LYS A 248 8.48 11.44 -20.57
N LEU A 249 8.06 10.27 -20.10
CA LEU A 249 7.77 9.06 -20.90
C LEU A 249 6.31 8.64 -20.70
#